data_79fa9ffefa2f86ec341068456f8ab782
#
_entry.id   79fa9ffefa2f86ec341068456f8ab782
#
_cell.length_a   1.000
_cell.length_b   1.000
_cell.length_c   1.000
_cell.angle_alpha   90.00
_cell.angle_beta   90.00
_cell.angle_gamma   90.00
#
_symmetry.space_group_name_H-M   'P 1'
#
loop_
_entity.id
_entity.type
_entity.pdbx_description
1 polymer ?
#
loop_
_entity_poly.entity_id
_entity_poly.type
_entity_poly.pdbx_seq_one_letter_code
_entity_poly.pdbx_strand_id
1 'polypeptide(L)' 'SELGEIPGIGPHRQTVLLRRFGSVQGVKEASKEDIARVPGFSEALASRVLTYLGS' A
#
# COMPACT_ATOMS: atom_id res chain seq x y z
N SER A 1 -2.04 12.53 -2.04
CA SER A 1 -0.96 11.88 -1.33
C SER A 1 -0.20 10.95 -2.25
N GLU A 2 0.96 10.52 -1.80
CA GLU A 2 1.79 9.60 -2.58
C GLU A 2 1.04 8.32 -2.94
N LEU A 3 0.21 7.83 -2.04
CA LEU A 3 -0.52 6.57 -2.28
C LEU A 3 -1.48 6.70 -3.46
N GLY A 4 -2.07 7.86 -3.64
CA GLY A 4 -3.03 8.07 -4.72
C GLY A 4 -2.42 8.07 -6.10
N GLU A 5 -1.10 8.25 -6.18
CA GLU A 5 -0.40 8.26 -7.47
C GLU A 5 -0.02 6.86 -7.95
N ILE A 6 -0.15 5.87 -7.09
CA ILE A 6 0.23 4.50 -7.45
C ILE A 6 -0.85 3.89 -8.35
N PRO A 7 -0.48 3.39 -9.55
CA PRO A 7 -1.47 2.75 -10.42
C PRO A 7 -2.17 1.60 -9.70
N GLY A 8 -3.49 1.59 -9.73
CA GLY A 8 -4.28 0.56 -9.05
C GLY A 8 -4.70 0.90 -7.64
N ILE A 9 -4.21 2.03 -7.09
CA ILE A 9 -4.58 2.45 -5.73
C ILE A 9 -5.54 3.63 -5.83
N GLY A 10 -6.84 3.34 -5.77
CA GLY A 10 -7.86 4.37 -5.72
C GLY A 10 -8.10 4.85 -4.29
N PRO A 11 -9.08 5.75 -4.11
CA PRO A 11 -9.33 6.32 -2.78
C PRO A 11 -9.63 5.28 -1.71
N HIS A 12 -10.35 4.23 -2.05
CA HIS A 12 -10.71 3.19 -1.10
C HIS A 12 -9.45 2.45 -0.61
N ARG A 13 -8.58 2.04 -1.54
CA ARG A 13 -7.37 1.33 -1.17
C ARG A 13 -6.40 2.21 -0.38
N GLN A 14 -6.34 3.51 -0.70
CA GLN A 14 -5.56 4.45 0.10
C GLN A 14 -6.03 4.46 1.54
N THR A 15 -7.35 4.59 1.74
CA THR A 15 -7.93 4.63 3.08
C THR A 15 -7.61 3.35 3.84
N VAL A 16 -7.74 2.20 3.19
CA VAL A 16 -7.47 0.92 3.84
C VAL A 16 -6.01 0.83 4.29
N LEU A 17 -5.08 1.22 3.42
CA LEU A 17 -3.66 1.18 3.76
C LEU A 17 -3.35 2.13 4.92
N LEU A 18 -3.89 3.34 4.89
CA LEU A 18 -3.62 4.31 5.95
C LEU A 18 -4.20 3.86 7.28
N ARG A 19 -5.37 3.24 7.28
CA ARG A 19 -5.94 2.70 8.50
C ARG A 19 -5.13 1.54 9.06
N ARG A 20 -4.66 0.67 8.18
CA ARG A 20 -3.94 -0.54 8.60
C ARG A 20 -2.56 -0.21 9.11
N PHE A 21 -1.85 0.69 8.45
CA PHE A 21 -0.43 0.96 8.74
C PHE A 21 -0.19 2.33 9.37
N GLY A 22 -1.22 3.14 9.49
CA GLY A 22 -1.18 4.40 10.23
C GLY A 22 -0.75 5.61 9.42
N SER A 23 0.13 5.45 8.45
CA SER A 23 0.66 6.56 7.66
C SER A 23 1.35 6.02 6.42
N VAL A 24 1.73 6.92 5.51
CA VAL A 24 2.53 6.54 4.34
C VAL A 24 3.84 5.91 4.78
N GLN A 25 4.47 6.46 5.80
CA GLN A 25 5.72 5.89 6.32
C GLN A 25 5.49 4.49 6.86
N GLY A 26 4.36 4.25 7.52
CA GLY A 26 4.01 2.92 8.01
C GLY A 26 3.84 1.92 6.88
N VAL A 27 3.27 2.37 5.75
CA VAL A 27 3.16 1.52 4.57
C VAL A 27 4.54 1.19 4.01
N LYS A 28 5.43 2.19 3.94
CA LYS A 28 6.80 1.97 3.44
C LYS A 28 7.56 0.95 4.27
N GLU A 29 7.30 0.91 5.57
CA GLU A 29 8.00 0.02 6.49
C GLU A 29 7.37 -1.36 6.57
N ALA A 30 6.18 -1.53 6.00
CA ALA A 30 5.49 -2.82 6.03
C ALA A 30 6.14 -3.78 5.05
N SER A 31 6.03 -5.08 5.34
CA SER A 31 6.52 -6.09 4.42
C SER A 31 5.53 -6.26 3.27
N LYS A 32 6.03 -6.77 2.15
CA LYS A 32 5.16 -7.09 1.02
C LYS A 32 4.07 -8.07 1.44
N GLU A 33 4.44 -9.06 2.27
CA GLU A 33 3.51 -10.06 2.74
C GLU A 33 2.39 -9.44 3.56
N ASP A 34 2.71 -8.49 4.42
CA ASP A 34 1.70 -7.84 5.24
C ASP A 34 0.73 -7.02 4.39
N ILE A 35 1.25 -6.31 3.39
CA ILE A 35 0.38 -5.54 2.50
C ILE A 35 -0.49 -6.48 1.68
N ALA A 36 0.06 -7.60 1.21
CA ALA A 36 -0.68 -8.56 0.40
C ALA A 36 -1.84 -9.20 1.16
N ARG A 37 -1.77 -9.24 2.50
CA ARG A 37 -2.85 -9.79 3.33
C ARG A 37 -4.02 -8.83 3.50
N VAL A 38 -3.83 -7.57 3.17
CA VAL A 38 -4.91 -6.58 3.30
C VAL A 38 -6.02 -6.94 2.30
N PRO A 39 -7.30 -6.96 2.73
CA PRO A 39 -8.39 -7.28 1.82
C PRO A 39 -8.37 -6.39 0.59
N GLY A 40 -8.49 -7.01 -0.58
CA GLY A 40 -8.45 -6.29 -1.85
C GLY A 40 -7.05 -6.15 -2.44
N PHE A 41 -6.02 -6.62 -1.75
CA PHE A 41 -4.65 -6.56 -2.24
C PHE A 41 -4.16 -7.95 -2.66
N SER A 42 -3.12 -7.95 -3.50
CA SER A 42 -2.43 -9.15 -3.94
C SER A 42 -0.93 -8.92 -3.77
N GLU A 43 -0.13 -9.97 -3.96
CA GLU A 43 1.32 -9.81 -3.92
C GLU A 43 1.80 -8.86 -5.01
N ALA A 44 1.21 -8.95 -6.19
CA ALA A 44 1.59 -8.06 -7.29
C ALA A 44 1.30 -6.61 -6.94
N LEU A 45 0.14 -6.34 -6.35
CA LEU A 45 -0.21 -4.98 -5.98
C LEU A 45 0.65 -4.49 -4.81
N ALA A 46 0.91 -5.36 -3.84
CA ALA A 46 1.79 -5.01 -2.71
C ALA A 46 3.19 -4.66 -3.19
N SER A 47 3.73 -5.43 -4.13
CA SER A 47 5.03 -5.15 -4.71
C SER A 47 5.04 -3.79 -5.41
N ARG A 48 3.98 -3.50 -6.15
CA ARG A 48 3.86 -2.20 -6.84
C ARG A 48 3.86 -1.05 -5.85
N VAL A 49 3.11 -1.18 -4.77
CA VAL A 49 3.05 -0.15 -3.73
C VAL A 49 4.44 0.13 -3.18
N LEU A 50 5.15 -0.92 -2.76
CA LEU A 50 6.47 -0.74 -2.16
C LEU A 50 7.49 -0.20 -3.16
N THR A 51 7.45 -0.68 -4.40
CA THR A 51 8.35 -0.18 -5.44
C THR A 51 8.11 1.30 -5.69
N TYR A 52 6.83 1.69 -5.80
CA TYR A 52 6.48 3.09 -6.06
C TYR A 52 6.92 4.00 -4.92
N LEU A 53 6.81 3.53 -3.69
CA LEU A 53 7.20 4.32 -2.51
C LEU A 53 8.70 4.30 -2.26
N GLY A 54 9.47 3.55 -3.02
CA GLY A 54 10.92 3.53 -2.90
C GLY A 54 11.44 2.64 -1.78
N SER A 55 10.68 1.64 -1.42
CA SER A 55 11.09 0.72 -0.34
C SER A 55 11.83 -0.48 -0.88
#